data_0702c7f9528854a635d91711f7ebc5bc
#
_entry.id   0702c7f9528854a635d91711f7ebc5bc
#
_cell.length_a   1.000
_cell.length_b   1.000
_cell.length_c   1.000
_cell.angle_alpha   90.00
_cell.angle_beta   90.00
_cell.angle_gamma   90.00
#
_symmetry.space_group_name_H-M   'P 1'
#
loop_
_entity.id
_entity.type
_entity.pdbx_description
1 polymer ?
#
loop_
_entity_poly.entity_id
_entity_poly.type
_entity_poly.pdbx_seq_one_letter_code
_entity_poly.pdbx_strand_id
1 'polypeptide(L)'
;MAKNGMKIMDSDMHIIEPPDLWERYIDSEFKSQAPKGWPGHENPSVLEIAGNVYPKSARRKSANYQSMYGRLYDRYEHAIERGYDAASQLVGMDREGIDVAVLFPTRGLYALASNDIAPDFAAAISRAYNNWLADFCAQDPERLIGAAMVPPHDVNAAVTETRRMVEEHGFKAIFMRPNPVAGRNWSDPYYDPLWAEAQSLGIAVGFHEGGEVDLPQIGTQFPNAMMRHTCTHPMAMMLAVVDVIGGGVCERFPELRLAFLEGNCSWAPFLLWRLDEHQEWRHDWEGKELKLTPTEYFKRQCFLSIECDEDPAHLAVSALGEENIVFSTDYPHADSKYPESCNRFFELPLPESAQRRIMWDNCARLYNIT
;
A
#
# COMPACT_ATOMS: atom_id res chain seq x y z
N MET A 1 -15.94 16.30 -5.04
CA MET A 1 -16.62 17.52 -4.44
C MET A 1 -15.72 18.05 -3.35
N ALA A 2 -15.38 19.30 -3.32
CA ALA A 2 -14.45 19.86 -2.32
C ALA A 2 -15.08 19.85 -0.91
N LYS A 3 -14.46 19.17 0.05
CA LYS A 3 -14.85 19.21 1.47
C LYS A 3 -14.08 20.35 2.14
N ASN A 4 -14.74 21.21 2.87
CA ASN A 4 -14.13 22.44 3.44
C ASN A 4 -13.41 23.34 2.42
N GLY A 5 -13.85 23.32 1.14
CA GLY A 5 -13.21 24.07 0.07
C GLY A 5 -11.86 23.51 -0.41
N MET A 6 -11.49 22.31 0.00
CA MET A 6 -10.26 21.59 -0.42
C MET A 6 -10.61 20.41 -1.31
N LYS A 7 -9.78 20.20 -2.34
CA LYS A 7 -9.75 18.91 -3.05
C LYS A 7 -9.07 17.88 -2.17
N ILE A 8 -9.53 16.64 -2.25
CA ILE A 8 -9.01 15.53 -1.45
C ILE A 8 -8.65 14.36 -2.36
N MET A 9 -7.42 13.89 -2.23
CA MET A 9 -6.94 12.66 -2.85
C MET A 9 -6.57 11.67 -1.75
N ASP A 10 -7.18 10.49 -1.81
CA ASP A 10 -6.80 9.37 -0.98
C ASP A 10 -5.62 8.63 -1.65
N SER A 11 -4.48 8.61 -0.98
CA SER A 11 -3.26 8.00 -1.51
C SER A 11 -3.19 6.50 -1.33
N ASP A 12 -4.11 5.93 -0.56
CA ASP A 12 -4.11 4.54 -0.14
C ASP A 12 -5.52 4.11 0.28
N MET A 13 -6.39 4.02 -0.71
CA MET A 13 -7.74 3.51 -0.55
C MET A 13 -7.79 2.07 -1.04
N HIS A 14 -8.51 1.22 -0.34
CA HIS A 14 -8.60 -0.19 -0.68
C HIS A 14 -9.86 -0.54 -1.47
N ILE A 15 -9.74 -1.64 -2.20
CA ILE A 15 -10.84 -2.33 -2.85
C ILE A 15 -11.01 -3.71 -2.22
N ILE A 16 -12.23 -4.23 -2.19
CA ILE A 16 -12.48 -5.62 -1.80
C ILE A 16 -12.71 -6.42 -3.09
N GLU A 17 -11.72 -7.18 -3.49
CA GLU A 17 -11.82 -8.00 -4.70
C GLU A 17 -12.91 -9.08 -4.54
N PRO A 18 -13.66 -9.38 -5.60
CA PRO A 18 -14.62 -10.48 -5.57
C PRO A 18 -13.90 -11.81 -5.30
N PRO A 19 -14.53 -12.74 -4.57
CA PRO A 19 -13.87 -13.98 -4.15
C PRO A 19 -13.44 -14.88 -5.31
N ASP A 20 -14.03 -14.72 -6.47
CA ASP A 20 -13.79 -15.47 -7.70
C ASP A 20 -12.92 -14.72 -8.74
N LEU A 21 -12.29 -13.61 -8.35
CA LEU A 21 -11.51 -12.76 -9.25
C LEU A 21 -10.51 -13.59 -10.07
N TRP A 22 -9.62 -14.30 -9.39
CA TRP A 22 -8.55 -15.04 -10.07
C TRP A 22 -9.11 -16.20 -10.90
N GLU A 23 -10.16 -16.90 -10.47
CA GLU A 23 -10.81 -17.94 -11.28
C GLU A 23 -11.36 -17.39 -12.61
N ARG A 24 -11.78 -16.12 -12.63
CA ARG A 24 -12.33 -15.45 -13.82
C ARG A 24 -11.26 -14.92 -14.77
N TYR A 25 -10.19 -14.34 -14.23
CA TYR A 25 -9.23 -13.54 -14.99
C TYR A 25 -7.88 -14.22 -15.23
N ILE A 26 -7.55 -15.30 -14.49
CA ILE A 26 -6.26 -15.96 -14.63
C ILE A 26 -6.14 -16.75 -15.93
N ASP A 27 -4.93 -16.84 -16.44
CA ASP A 27 -4.61 -17.60 -17.64
C ASP A 27 -5.09 -19.07 -17.52
N SER A 28 -5.56 -19.65 -18.61
CA SER A 28 -6.25 -20.96 -18.62
C SER A 28 -5.42 -22.10 -18.03
N GLU A 29 -4.11 -22.06 -18.19
CA GLU A 29 -3.16 -23.07 -17.68
C GLU A 29 -3.07 -23.07 -16.15
N PHE A 30 -3.34 -21.93 -15.49
CA PHE A 30 -3.30 -21.80 -14.04
C PHE A 30 -4.67 -21.88 -13.35
N LYS A 31 -5.76 -22.06 -14.08
CA LYS A 31 -7.14 -22.07 -13.49
C LYS A 31 -7.32 -23.06 -12.36
N SER A 32 -6.69 -24.22 -12.43
CA SER A 32 -6.79 -25.25 -11.35
C SER A 32 -6.09 -24.85 -10.05
N GLN A 33 -5.17 -23.89 -10.10
CA GLN A 33 -4.37 -23.38 -8.99
C GLN A 33 -4.76 -21.95 -8.59
N ALA A 34 -5.75 -21.35 -9.28
CA ALA A 34 -6.15 -19.97 -9.06
C ALA A 34 -6.38 -19.66 -7.57
N PRO A 35 -5.91 -18.53 -7.07
CA PRO A 35 -6.26 -18.08 -5.72
C PRO A 35 -7.77 -17.94 -5.59
N LYS A 36 -8.30 -18.26 -4.39
CA LYS A 36 -9.74 -18.27 -4.11
C LYS A 36 -10.08 -17.49 -2.86
N GLY A 37 -11.01 -16.56 -2.99
CA GLY A 37 -11.68 -15.99 -1.83
C GLY A 37 -12.72 -16.96 -1.27
N TRP A 38 -13.12 -16.75 -0.02
CA TRP A 38 -14.18 -17.55 0.61
C TRP A 38 -15.49 -16.77 0.60
N PRO A 39 -16.44 -17.10 -0.32
CA PRO A 39 -17.72 -16.41 -0.38
C PRO A 39 -18.49 -16.55 0.95
N GLY A 40 -19.06 -15.44 1.43
CA GLY A 40 -19.82 -15.43 2.68
C GLY A 40 -18.98 -15.61 3.95
N HIS A 41 -17.65 -15.58 3.85
CA HIS A 41 -16.79 -15.47 5.02
C HIS A 41 -16.89 -14.07 5.63
N GLU A 42 -16.95 -14.00 6.96
CA GLU A 42 -17.11 -12.73 7.68
C GLU A 42 -15.95 -11.74 7.45
N ASN A 43 -14.75 -12.26 7.22
CA ASN A 43 -13.61 -11.45 6.80
C ASN A 43 -13.56 -11.43 5.27
N PRO A 44 -13.81 -10.28 4.63
CA PRO A 44 -13.77 -10.18 3.17
C PRO A 44 -12.36 -10.28 2.58
N SER A 45 -11.30 -10.14 3.38
CA SER A 45 -9.90 -10.23 2.93
C SER A 45 -9.38 -11.66 2.78
N VAL A 46 -10.15 -12.69 3.19
CA VAL A 46 -9.67 -14.08 3.17
C VAL A 46 -9.34 -14.55 1.76
N LEU A 47 -8.15 -15.12 1.61
CA LEU A 47 -7.65 -15.71 0.37
C LEU A 47 -7.04 -17.09 0.64
N GLU A 48 -7.40 -18.08 -0.19
CA GLU A 48 -6.72 -19.37 -0.26
C GLU A 48 -5.84 -19.42 -1.51
N ILE A 49 -4.55 -19.74 -1.32
CA ILE A 49 -3.60 -19.89 -2.41
C ILE A 49 -2.58 -21.00 -2.07
N ALA A 50 -2.32 -21.88 -3.02
CA ALA A 50 -1.38 -23.00 -2.88
C ALA A 50 -1.63 -23.83 -1.60
N GLY A 51 -2.90 -24.04 -1.23
CA GLY A 51 -3.32 -24.79 -0.02
C GLY A 51 -3.14 -24.03 1.30
N ASN A 52 -2.70 -22.79 1.27
CA ASN A 52 -2.62 -21.90 2.43
C ASN A 52 -3.77 -20.91 2.44
N VAL A 53 -4.24 -20.56 3.64
CA VAL A 53 -5.29 -19.55 3.86
C VAL A 53 -4.69 -18.36 4.57
N TYR A 54 -4.97 -17.18 4.06
CA TYR A 54 -4.52 -15.90 4.58
C TYR A 54 -5.70 -14.96 4.87
N PRO A 55 -5.61 -14.08 5.86
CA PRO A 55 -4.59 -14.09 6.91
C PRO A 55 -4.62 -15.41 7.70
N LYS A 56 -3.52 -15.79 8.34
CA LYS A 56 -3.41 -17.05 9.10
C LYS A 56 -4.46 -17.18 10.22
N SER A 57 -4.90 -16.06 10.79
CA SER A 57 -5.98 -16.02 11.81
C SER A 57 -7.34 -16.41 11.25
N ALA A 58 -7.58 -16.28 9.95
CA ALA A 58 -8.88 -16.61 9.34
C ALA A 58 -9.30 -18.07 9.55
N ARG A 59 -8.35 -18.98 9.77
CA ARG A 59 -8.64 -20.37 10.13
C ARG A 59 -9.16 -20.54 11.57
N ARG A 60 -9.01 -19.51 12.41
CA ARG A 60 -9.45 -19.53 13.81
C ARG A 60 -10.79 -18.83 13.91
N LYS A 61 -11.90 -19.57 14.02
CA LYS A 61 -13.18 -18.99 14.38
C LYS A 61 -13.09 -18.35 15.77
N SER A 62 -13.00 -17.05 15.83
CA SER A 62 -13.09 -16.33 17.11
C SER A 62 -14.52 -15.77 17.24
N ALA A 63 -15.15 -16.01 18.39
CA ALA A 63 -16.47 -15.47 18.70
C ALA A 63 -16.52 -13.92 18.63
N ASN A 64 -15.38 -13.25 18.80
CA ASN A 64 -15.26 -11.80 18.72
C ASN A 64 -15.22 -11.27 17.28
N TYR A 65 -14.91 -12.12 16.32
CA TYR A 65 -14.84 -11.73 14.90
C TYR A 65 -16.23 -11.36 14.36
N GLN A 66 -17.24 -12.20 14.64
CA GLN A 66 -18.65 -11.91 14.27
C GLN A 66 -19.17 -10.57 14.81
N SER A 67 -18.80 -10.21 16.04
CA SER A 67 -19.26 -8.95 16.61
C SER A 67 -18.59 -7.72 16.00
N MET A 68 -17.38 -7.86 15.47
CA MET A 68 -16.65 -6.79 14.78
C MET A 68 -17.28 -6.49 13.42
N TYR A 69 -17.45 -7.51 12.57
CA TYR A 69 -18.04 -7.34 11.24
C TYR A 69 -19.55 -7.03 11.28
N GLY A 70 -20.30 -7.52 12.26
CA GLY A 70 -21.69 -7.12 12.45
C GLY A 70 -21.84 -5.61 12.73
N ARG A 71 -20.88 -5.00 13.43
CA ARG A 71 -20.85 -3.54 13.64
C ARG A 71 -20.41 -2.77 12.38
N LEU A 72 -19.70 -3.42 11.48
CA LEU A 72 -19.29 -2.84 10.22
C LEU A 72 -20.41 -2.86 9.18
N TYR A 73 -21.41 -3.75 9.32
CA TYR A 73 -22.51 -3.86 8.36
C TYR A 73 -23.20 -2.51 8.16
N ASP A 74 -23.64 -1.87 9.23
CA ASP A 74 -24.33 -0.58 9.15
C ASP A 74 -23.48 0.50 8.47
N ARG A 75 -22.17 0.43 8.65
CA ARG A 75 -21.21 1.37 8.08
C ARG A 75 -21.00 1.17 6.56
N TYR A 76 -20.92 -0.09 6.13
CA TYR A 76 -20.59 -0.49 4.76
C TYR A 76 -21.73 -1.14 4.00
N GLU A 77 -22.99 -1.05 4.49
CA GLU A 77 -24.17 -1.67 3.86
C GLU A 77 -24.23 -1.41 2.34
N HIS A 78 -24.03 -0.15 1.94
CA HIS A 78 -24.04 0.27 0.53
C HIS A 78 -23.01 -0.47 -0.35
N ALA A 79 -21.87 -0.89 0.23
CA ALA A 79 -20.82 -1.63 -0.46
C ALA A 79 -21.04 -3.15 -0.37
N ILE A 80 -21.43 -3.64 0.81
CA ILE A 80 -21.71 -5.06 1.07
C ILE A 80 -22.81 -5.58 0.12
N GLU A 81 -23.93 -4.87 0.01
CA GLU A 81 -25.06 -5.25 -0.83
C GLU A 81 -24.73 -5.30 -2.33
N ARG A 82 -23.73 -4.53 -2.75
CA ARG A 82 -23.24 -4.47 -4.13
C ARG A 82 -21.99 -5.32 -4.37
N GLY A 83 -21.51 -6.05 -3.36
CA GLY A 83 -20.28 -6.84 -3.47
C GLY A 83 -19.03 -5.99 -3.66
N TYR A 84 -19.01 -4.77 -3.13
CA TYR A 84 -17.91 -3.81 -3.21
C TYR A 84 -17.54 -3.44 -4.66
N ASP A 85 -18.52 -3.26 -5.52
CA ASP A 85 -18.29 -2.83 -6.90
C ASP A 85 -17.82 -1.36 -7.01
N ALA A 86 -17.34 -0.97 -8.19
CA ALA A 86 -16.82 0.38 -8.41
C ALA A 86 -17.84 1.49 -8.14
N ALA A 87 -19.15 1.23 -8.40
CA ALA A 87 -20.19 2.21 -8.10
C ALA A 87 -20.35 2.42 -6.59
N SER A 88 -20.23 1.37 -5.77
CA SER A 88 -20.25 1.50 -4.32
C SER A 88 -18.98 2.17 -3.78
N GLN A 89 -17.84 1.97 -4.43
CA GLN A 89 -16.59 2.69 -4.13
C GLN A 89 -16.77 4.20 -4.30
N LEU A 90 -17.32 4.63 -5.44
CA LEU A 90 -17.62 6.03 -5.70
C LEU A 90 -18.61 6.63 -4.68
N VAL A 91 -19.62 5.86 -4.26
CA VAL A 91 -20.52 6.29 -3.16
C VAL A 91 -19.76 6.47 -1.85
N GLY A 92 -18.83 5.59 -1.53
CA GLY A 92 -17.96 5.72 -0.36
C GLY A 92 -17.12 6.99 -0.41
N MET A 93 -16.48 7.26 -1.55
CA MET A 93 -15.71 8.47 -1.80
C MET A 93 -16.57 9.73 -1.69
N ASP A 94 -17.77 9.72 -2.25
CA ASP A 94 -18.70 10.89 -2.18
C ASP A 94 -19.12 11.21 -0.75
N ARG A 95 -19.35 10.20 0.08
CA ARG A 95 -19.70 10.38 1.50
C ARG A 95 -18.56 11.00 2.31
N GLU A 96 -17.32 10.60 2.03
CA GLU A 96 -16.13 11.20 2.65
C GLU A 96 -15.75 12.55 2.04
N GLY A 97 -16.16 12.83 0.80
CA GLY A 97 -15.79 14.03 0.05
C GLY A 97 -14.46 13.89 -0.69
N ILE A 98 -14.05 12.67 -1.01
CA ILE A 98 -12.81 12.34 -1.73
C ILE A 98 -13.03 12.53 -3.24
N ASP A 99 -12.17 13.31 -3.87
CA ASP A 99 -12.25 13.60 -5.30
C ASP A 99 -11.56 12.49 -6.13
N VAL A 100 -10.39 12.03 -5.70
CA VAL A 100 -9.58 11.00 -6.39
C VAL A 100 -9.05 10.00 -5.36
N ALA A 101 -9.01 8.73 -5.72
CA ALA A 101 -8.41 7.67 -4.90
C ALA A 101 -7.44 6.81 -5.70
N VAL A 102 -6.30 6.47 -5.10
CA VAL A 102 -5.39 5.44 -5.60
C VAL A 102 -5.71 4.14 -4.88
N LEU A 103 -6.01 3.10 -5.68
CA LEU A 103 -6.64 1.88 -5.21
C LEU A 103 -5.62 0.76 -5.01
N PHE A 104 -5.52 0.30 -3.77
CA PHE A 104 -4.68 -0.81 -3.34
C PHE A 104 -5.50 -2.08 -3.07
N PRO A 105 -4.89 -3.27 -3.16
CA PRO A 105 -5.60 -4.53 -2.94
C PRO A 105 -5.94 -4.74 -1.45
N THR A 106 -6.96 -5.56 -1.18
CA THR A 106 -7.24 -6.14 0.14
C THR A 106 -6.92 -7.63 0.17
N ARG A 107 -7.62 -8.46 -0.60
CA ARG A 107 -7.24 -9.88 -0.78
C ARG A 107 -5.90 -10.03 -1.48
N GLY A 108 -5.64 -9.15 -2.43
CA GLY A 108 -4.40 -9.13 -3.20
C GLY A 108 -3.15 -8.87 -2.37
N LEU A 109 -3.26 -8.29 -1.17
CA LEU A 109 -2.15 -8.19 -0.20
C LEU A 109 -1.52 -9.56 0.10
N TYR A 110 -2.32 -10.62 0.00
CA TYR A 110 -1.88 -11.99 0.27
C TYR A 110 -1.53 -12.80 -0.98
N ALA A 111 -1.90 -12.32 -2.16
CA ALA A 111 -1.82 -13.09 -3.41
C ALA A 111 -0.39 -13.48 -3.78
N LEU A 112 0.59 -12.65 -3.43
CA LEU A 112 2.03 -12.90 -3.62
C LEU A 112 2.80 -13.02 -2.30
N ALA A 113 2.12 -13.41 -1.22
CA ALA A 113 2.71 -13.43 0.12
C ALA A 113 3.73 -14.57 0.32
N SER A 114 3.64 -15.67 -0.43
CA SER A 114 4.58 -16.79 -0.33
C SER A 114 5.83 -16.56 -1.18
N ASN A 115 7.00 -16.87 -0.60
CA ASN A 115 8.27 -16.85 -1.33
C ASN A 115 8.42 -18.02 -2.32
N ASP A 116 7.63 -19.09 -2.16
CA ASP A 116 7.73 -20.34 -2.92
C ASP A 116 6.79 -20.39 -4.13
N ILE A 117 6.11 -19.28 -4.45
CA ILE A 117 5.28 -19.19 -5.64
C ILE A 117 6.19 -19.23 -6.88
N ALA A 118 5.88 -20.12 -7.83
CA ALA A 118 6.61 -20.17 -9.10
C ALA A 118 6.50 -18.83 -9.85
N PRO A 119 7.60 -18.31 -10.43
CA PRO A 119 7.60 -16.98 -11.05
C PRO A 119 6.55 -16.77 -12.14
N ASP A 120 6.29 -17.78 -12.97
CA ASP A 120 5.26 -17.77 -14.01
C ASP A 120 3.85 -17.70 -13.44
N PHE A 121 3.60 -18.41 -12.34
CA PHE A 121 2.33 -18.36 -11.63
C PHE A 121 2.15 -17.02 -10.89
N ALA A 122 3.20 -16.46 -10.29
CA ALA A 122 3.17 -15.12 -9.71
C ALA A 122 2.82 -14.06 -10.76
N ALA A 123 3.38 -14.18 -11.97
CA ALA A 123 3.07 -13.30 -13.10
C ALA A 123 1.61 -13.44 -13.55
N ALA A 124 1.08 -14.66 -13.62
CA ALA A 124 -0.32 -14.91 -13.97
C ALA A 124 -1.30 -14.35 -12.91
N ILE A 125 -0.97 -14.48 -11.62
CA ILE A 125 -1.74 -13.89 -10.52
C ILE A 125 -1.80 -12.37 -10.66
N SER A 126 -0.65 -11.73 -10.93
CA SER A 126 -0.54 -10.28 -11.10
C SER A 126 -1.37 -9.79 -12.29
N ARG A 127 -1.23 -10.43 -13.45
CA ARG A 127 -2.04 -10.08 -14.64
C ARG A 127 -3.52 -10.20 -14.40
N ALA A 128 -3.96 -11.27 -13.73
CA ALA A 128 -5.37 -11.48 -13.42
C ALA A 128 -5.95 -10.37 -12.54
N TYR A 129 -5.22 -10.01 -11.48
CA TYR A 129 -5.60 -8.90 -10.60
C TYR A 129 -5.65 -7.58 -11.38
N ASN A 130 -4.62 -7.28 -12.14
CA ASN A 130 -4.51 -6.02 -12.86
C ASN A 130 -5.56 -5.86 -13.96
N ASN A 131 -5.90 -6.93 -14.68
CA ASN A 131 -6.98 -6.89 -15.67
C ASN A 131 -8.33 -6.59 -15.01
N TRP A 132 -8.60 -7.22 -13.87
CA TRP A 132 -9.81 -6.92 -13.11
C TRP A 132 -9.82 -5.49 -12.57
N LEU A 133 -8.68 -5.02 -12.03
CA LEU A 133 -8.57 -3.64 -11.51
C LEU A 133 -8.75 -2.61 -12.63
N ALA A 134 -8.24 -2.90 -13.83
CA ALA A 134 -8.46 -2.04 -15.00
C ALA A 134 -9.96 -1.91 -15.34
N ASP A 135 -10.70 -3.04 -15.36
CA ASP A 135 -12.15 -3.04 -15.57
C ASP A 135 -12.88 -2.26 -14.46
N PHE A 136 -12.40 -2.37 -13.21
CA PHE A 136 -12.95 -1.64 -12.06
C PHE A 136 -12.74 -0.13 -12.20
N CYS A 137 -11.50 0.30 -12.47
CA CYS A 137 -11.16 1.71 -12.63
C CYS A 137 -11.80 2.36 -13.87
N ALA A 138 -12.10 1.58 -14.91
CA ALA A 138 -12.76 2.07 -16.13
C ALA A 138 -14.17 2.64 -15.88
N GLN A 139 -14.77 2.41 -14.71
CA GLN A 139 -16.07 3.01 -14.35
C GLN A 139 -15.98 4.53 -14.15
N ASP A 140 -14.86 5.02 -13.65
CA ASP A 140 -14.55 6.45 -13.52
C ASP A 140 -13.02 6.64 -13.47
N PRO A 141 -12.34 6.65 -14.63
CA PRO A 141 -10.88 6.67 -14.69
C PRO A 141 -10.26 8.01 -14.25
N GLU A 142 -11.07 9.05 -14.05
CA GLU A 142 -10.61 10.31 -13.50
C GLU A 142 -10.54 10.30 -11.96
N ARG A 143 -11.34 9.42 -11.32
CA ARG A 143 -11.44 9.33 -9.87
C ARG A 143 -10.82 8.06 -9.28
N LEU A 144 -10.83 6.95 -10.02
CA LEU A 144 -10.35 5.63 -9.59
C LEU A 144 -9.03 5.31 -10.30
N ILE A 145 -7.93 5.42 -9.58
CA ILE A 145 -6.59 5.20 -10.12
C ILE A 145 -6.03 3.87 -9.57
N GLY A 146 -5.60 2.97 -10.45
CA GLY A 146 -5.07 1.68 -10.01
C GLY A 146 -3.61 1.72 -9.58
N ALA A 147 -3.28 0.97 -8.52
CA ALA A 147 -1.93 0.53 -8.18
C ALA A 147 -1.73 -0.91 -8.67
N ALA A 148 -0.86 -1.12 -9.66
CA ALA A 148 -0.68 -2.43 -10.27
C ALA A 148 0.05 -3.41 -9.35
N MET A 149 -0.45 -4.63 -9.24
CA MET A 149 0.28 -5.74 -8.64
C MET A 149 1.37 -6.22 -9.60
N VAL A 150 2.61 -6.34 -9.14
CA VAL A 150 3.72 -6.83 -9.95
C VAL A 150 4.39 -8.04 -9.29
N PRO A 151 4.86 -9.04 -10.08
CA PRO A 151 5.42 -10.27 -9.52
C PRO A 151 6.90 -10.09 -9.12
N PRO A 152 7.21 -9.92 -7.83
CA PRO A 152 8.60 -9.67 -7.39
C PRO A 152 9.49 -10.92 -7.49
N HIS A 153 8.91 -12.07 -7.82
CA HIS A 153 9.61 -13.34 -8.02
C HIS A 153 10.38 -13.38 -9.36
N ASP A 154 9.97 -12.55 -10.35
CA ASP A 154 10.67 -12.35 -11.63
C ASP A 154 10.67 -10.86 -12.00
N VAL A 155 11.83 -10.24 -11.92
CA VAL A 155 11.98 -8.80 -12.18
C VAL A 155 11.63 -8.43 -13.63
N ASN A 156 11.89 -9.30 -14.61
CA ASN A 156 11.56 -9.02 -16.02
C ASN A 156 10.04 -9.04 -16.23
N ALA A 157 9.35 -10.00 -15.61
CA ALA A 157 7.90 -10.05 -15.62
C ALA A 157 7.30 -8.83 -14.89
N ALA A 158 7.91 -8.41 -13.77
CA ALA A 158 7.48 -7.20 -13.05
C ALA A 158 7.63 -5.94 -13.91
N VAL A 159 8.76 -5.75 -14.61
CA VAL A 159 8.97 -4.63 -15.55
C VAL A 159 7.96 -4.66 -16.67
N THR A 160 7.73 -5.83 -17.29
CA THR A 160 6.78 -5.99 -18.39
C THR A 160 5.34 -5.61 -17.95
N GLU A 161 4.93 -6.10 -16.79
CA GLU A 161 3.59 -5.85 -16.28
C GLU A 161 3.43 -4.38 -15.82
N THR A 162 4.44 -3.79 -15.21
CA THR A 162 4.46 -2.36 -14.87
C THR A 162 4.21 -1.50 -16.10
N ARG A 163 4.99 -1.72 -17.18
CA ARG A 163 4.85 -0.99 -18.43
C ARG A 163 3.46 -1.15 -19.02
N ARG A 164 2.97 -2.38 -19.10
CA ARG A 164 1.64 -2.69 -19.65
C ARG A 164 0.54 -1.90 -18.93
N MET A 165 0.55 -1.91 -17.59
CA MET A 165 -0.51 -1.25 -16.82
C MET A 165 -0.46 0.27 -16.94
N VAL A 166 0.72 0.85 -17.08
CA VAL A 166 0.87 2.29 -17.28
C VAL A 166 0.47 2.70 -18.69
N GLU A 167 0.99 2.03 -19.72
CA GLU A 167 0.79 2.42 -21.12
C GLU A 167 -0.61 2.11 -21.63
N GLU A 168 -1.20 0.97 -21.24
CA GLU A 168 -2.52 0.54 -21.73
C GLU A 168 -3.67 1.03 -20.85
N HIS A 169 -3.46 1.20 -19.53
CA HIS A 169 -4.53 1.49 -18.57
C HIS A 169 -4.32 2.77 -17.76
N GLY A 170 -3.20 3.48 -17.92
CA GLY A 170 -2.94 4.75 -17.27
C GLY A 170 -2.70 4.68 -15.76
N PHE A 171 -2.33 3.51 -15.22
CA PHE A 171 -2.05 3.34 -13.81
C PHE A 171 -0.89 4.25 -13.37
N LYS A 172 -0.94 4.70 -12.10
CA LYS A 172 0.01 5.69 -11.56
C LYS A 172 0.92 5.13 -10.47
N ALA A 173 0.73 3.88 -10.10
CA ALA A 173 1.53 3.22 -9.08
C ALA A 173 1.69 1.73 -9.36
N ILE A 174 2.73 1.15 -8.76
CA ILE A 174 2.80 -0.29 -8.51
C ILE A 174 2.70 -0.55 -7.01
N PHE A 175 2.09 -1.68 -6.66
CA PHE A 175 1.97 -2.19 -5.30
C PHE A 175 3.08 -3.21 -5.02
N MET A 176 3.76 -3.06 -3.89
CA MET A 176 4.80 -3.96 -3.41
C MET A 176 4.65 -4.18 -1.91
N ARG A 177 4.92 -5.40 -1.42
CA ARG A 177 5.05 -5.63 0.02
C ARG A 177 6.38 -5.08 0.55
N PRO A 178 6.48 -4.61 1.81
CA PRO A 178 7.72 -4.08 2.38
C PRO A 178 8.76 -5.17 2.70
N ASN A 179 8.33 -6.42 2.85
CA ASN A 179 9.17 -7.54 3.25
C ASN A 179 10.02 -8.06 2.09
N PRO A 180 11.23 -8.58 2.35
CA PRO A 180 12.06 -9.25 1.34
C PRO A 180 11.32 -10.37 0.61
N VAL A 181 11.66 -10.59 -0.67
CA VAL A 181 11.09 -11.65 -1.51
C VAL A 181 12.16 -12.66 -1.89
N ALA A 182 11.90 -13.93 -1.67
CA ALA A 182 12.84 -15.02 -1.98
C ALA A 182 14.27 -14.75 -1.46
N GLY A 183 14.37 -14.18 -0.25
CA GLY A 183 15.64 -13.85 0.40
C GLY A 183 16.35 -12.60 -0.14
N ARG A 184 15.72 -11.82 -1.04
CA ARG A 184 16.27 -10.57 -1.57
C ARG A 184 15.59 -9.36 -0.93
N ASN A 185 16.40 -8.43 -0.45
CA ASN A 185 15.96 -7.11 -0.05
C ASN A 185 15.67 -6.23 -1.27
N TRP A 186 14.91 -5.17 -1.11
CA TRP A 186 14.56 -4.25 -2.20
C TRP A 186 15.76 -3.45 -2.72
N SER A 187 16.82 -3.32 -1.94
CA SER A 187 18.10 -2.72 -2.35
C SER A 187 18.99 -3.63 -3.20
N ASP A 188 18.64 -4.93 -3.33
CA ASP A 188 19.38 -5.85 -4.19
C ASP A 188 19.35 -5.37 -5.65
N PRO A 189 20.50 -5.29 -6.35
CA PRO A 189 20.56 -4.89 -7.76
C PRO A 189 19.69 -5.73 -8.71
N TYR A 190 19.24 -6.88 -8.28
CA TYR A 190 18.24 -7.68 -9.01
C TYR A 190 16.98 -6.86 -9.34
N TYR A 191 16.57 -5.93 -8.46
CA TYR A 191 15.40 -5.09 -8.68
C TYR A 191 15.69 -3.77 -9.40
N ASP A 192 16.93 -3.43 -9.69
CA ASP A 192 17.30 -2.19 -10.38
C ASP A 192 16.56 -1.99 -11.72
N PRO A 193 16.29 -3.04 -12.56
CA PRO A 193 15.46 -2.86 -13.75
C PRO A 193 14.04 -2.37 -13.46
N LEU A 194 13.43 -2.82 -12.37
CA LEU A 194 12.09 -2.38 -11.96
C LEU A 194 12.08 -0.93 -11.47
N TRP A 195 13.12 -0.55 -10.70
CA TRP A 195 13.27 0.83 -10.24
C TRP A 195 13.52 1.79 -11.41
N ALA A 196 14.35 1.40 -12.35
CA ALA A 196 14.60 2.18 -13.58
C ALA A 196 13.31 2.37 -14.40
N GLU A 197 12.51 1.31 -14.55
CA GLU A 197 11.25 1.36 -15.29
C GLU A 197 10.23 2.27 -14.59
N ALA A 198 10.01 2.09 -13.28
CA ALA A 198 9.08 2.92 -12.51
C ALA A 198 9.48 4.41 -12.56
N GLN A 199 10.78 4.71 -12.44
CA GLN A 199 11.31 6.06 -12.59
C GLN A 199 11.07 6.61 -14.00
N SER A 200 11.38 5.83 -15.05
CA SER A 200 11.21 6.24 -16.46
C SER A 200 9.75 6.55 -16.81
N LEU A 201 8.82 5.74 -16.29
CA LEU A 201 7.38 5.93 -16.47
C LEU A 201 6.81 7.04 -15.57
N GLY A 202 7.59 7.54 -14.63
CA GLY A 202 7.17 8.57 -13.69
C GLY A 202 6.02 8.15 -12.78
N ILE A 203 6.00 6.87 -12.38
CA ILE A 203 4.99 6.31 -11.46
C ILE A 203 5.54 6.14 -10.05
N ALA A 204 4.66 5.96 -9.09
CA ALA A 204 5.02 5.68 -7.70
C ALA A 204 5.20 4.18 -7.44
N VAL A 205 6.05 3.85 -6.47
CA VAL A 205 6.10 2.51 -5.84
C VAL A 205 5.48 2.63 -4.46
N GLY A 206 4.33 1.99 -4.26
CA GLY A 206 3.65 1.91 -2.97
C GLY A 206 4.02 0.63 -2.23
N PHE A 207 4.75 0.75 -1.12
CA PHE A 207 4.95 -0.34 -0.19
C PHE A 207 3.76 -0.42 0.75
N HIS A 208 3.13 -1.60 0.81
CA HIS A 208 1.98 -1.85 1.64
C HIS A 208 2.05 -3.23 2.28
N GLU A 209 1.84 -3.29 3.60
CA GLU A 209 1.92 -4.54 4.36
C GLU A 209 0.60 -5.33 4.27
N GLY A 210 0.71 -6.65 4.20
CA GLY A 210 -0.39 -7.57 4.45
C GLY A 210 -0.11 -8.37 5.71
N GLY A 211 -0.91 -8.21 6.74
CA GLY A 211 -0.69 -8.88 8.03
C GLY A 211 -0.79 -10.42 7.96
N GLU A 212 -0.06 -11.12 8.83
CA GLU A 212 -0.17 -12.58 9.05
C GLU A 212 0.13 -13.46 7.82
N VAL A 213 1.19 -13.14 7.09
CA VAL A 213 1.73 -13.91 5.96
C VAL A 213 2.79 -14.94 6.38
N ASP A 214 3.24 -15.82 5.45
CA ASP A 214 4.25 -16.87 5.71
C ASP A 214 5.69 -16.35 5.77
N LEU A 215 5.88 -15.06 5.69
CA LEU A 215 7.19 -14.43 5.74
C LEU A 215 7.66 -14.23 7.17
N PRO A 216 8.97 -14.08 7.40
CA PRO A 216 9.46 -13.50 8.64
C PRO A 216 8.88 -12.10 8.80
N GLN A 217 7.80 -12.01 9.54
CA GLN A 217 7.06 -10.78 9.77
C GLN A 217 7.28 -10.34 11.20
N ILE A 218 7.48 -9.05 11.40
CA ILE A 218 7.63 -8.46 12.72
C ILE A 218 6.35 -8.67 13.51
N GLY A 219 6.49 -9.04 14.79
CA GLY A 219 5.35 -9.26 15.68
C GLY A 219 4.79 -10.68 15.67
N THR A 220 5.24 -11.59 14.80
CA THR A 220 4.74 -12.99 14.74
C THR A 220 4.95 -13.77 16.03
N GLN A 221 5.90 -13.36 16.89
CA GLN A 221 6.14 -13.93 18.20
C GLN A 221 5.01 -13.65 19.21
N PHE A 222 4.15 -12.68 18.95
CA PHE A 222 3.07 -12.30 19.86
C PHE A 222 1.82 -13.18 19.69
N PRO A 223 1.09 -13.50 20.80
CA PRO A 223 0.00 -14.48 20.75
C PRO A 223 -1.32 -13.94 20.20
N ASN A 224 -1.52 -12.62 20.18
CA ASN A 224 -2.79 -12.01 19.77
C ASN A 224 -2.64 -10.96 18.66
N ALA A 225 -3.75 -10.70 17.96
CA ALA A 225 -3.79 -9.81 16.80
C ALA A 225 -3.44 -8.35 17.16
N MET A 226 -3.91 -7.82 18.31
CA MET A 226 -3.60 -6.47 18.74
C MET A 226 -2.08 -6.24 18.82
N MET A 227 -1.36 -7.11 19.54
CA MET A 227 0.10 -6.97 19.68
C MET A 227 0.83 -7.12 18.35
N ARG A 228 0.36 -8.05 17.50
CA ARG A 228 0.94 -8.26 16.16
C ARG A 228 0.73 -7.04 15.27
N HIS A 229 -0.50 -6.58 15.13
CA HIS A 229 -0.87 -5.47 14.28
C HIS A 229 -0.16 -4.16 14.69
N THR A 230 -0.03 -3.91 15.99
CA THR A 230 0.74 -2.76 16.52
C THR A 230 2.17 -2.70 15.98
N CYS A 231 2.79 -3.86 15.71
CA CYS A 231 4.18 -3.91 15.24
C CYS A 231 4.28 -4.05 13.73
N THR A 232 3.36 -4.78 13.11
CA THR A 232 3.54 -5.28 11.74
C THR A 232 3.69 -4.14 10.74
N HIS A 233 2.70 -3.26 10.62
CA HIS A 233 2.68 -2.20 9.63
C HIS A 233 3.79 -1.17 9.84
N PRO A 234 3.89 -0.46 10.98
CA PRO A 234 4.89 0.59 11.13
C PRO A 234 6.33 0.06 11.07
N MET A 235 6.62 -1.09 11.70
CA MET A 235 7.99 -1.60 11.72
C MET A 235 8.40 -2.20 10.38
N ALA A 236 7.50 -2.78 9.60
CA ALA A 236 7.81 -3.24 8.25
C ALA A 236 8.14 -2.06 7.34
N MET A 237 7.38 -0.95 7.43
CA MET A 237 7.69 0.29 6.71
C MET A 237 9.02 0.90 7.14
N MET A 238 9.34 0.91 8.44
CA MET A 238 10.65 1.34 8.92
C MET A 238 11.78 0.53 8.30
N LEU A 239 11.63 -0.81 8.22
CA LEU A 239 12.64 -1.68 7.60
C LEU A 239 12.78 -1.42 6.09
N ALA A 240 11.67 -1.21 5.38
CA ALA A 240 11.71 -0.88 3.96
C ALA A 240 12.41 0.47 3.71
N VAL A 241 12.15 1.49 4.54
CA VAL A 241 12.87 2.78 4.48
C VAL A 241 14.38 2.59 4.68
N VAL A 242 14.76 1.81 5.71
CA VAL A 242 16.18 1.49 5.95
C VAL A 242 16.81 0.79 4.75
N ASP A 243 16.10 -0.17 4.15
CA ASP A 243 16.60 -0.95 3.02
C ASP A 243 16.78 -0.07 1.77
N VAL A 244 15.77 0.68 1.34
CA VAL A 244 15.86 1.44 0.09
C VAL A 244 16.77 2.65 0.19
N ILE A 245 16.85 3.32 1.34
CA ILE A 245 17.76 4.45 1.55
C ILE A 245 19.16 3.95 1.85
N GLY A 246 19.34 3.17 2.92
CA GLY A 246 20.64 2.64 3.33
C GLY A 246 21.27 1.72 2.29
N GLY A 247 20.47 0.95 1.56
CA GLY A 247 20.90 0.11 0.45
C GLY A 247 21.15 0.83 -0.88
N GLY A 248 20.92 2.18 -0.91
CA GLY A 248 21.31 3.05 -2.02
C GLY A 248 20.38 3.03 -3.22
N VAL A 249 19.13 2.56 -3.10
CA VAL A 249 18.12 2.67 -4.18
C VAL A 249 17.87 4.14 -4.51
N CYS A 250 17.67 4.95 -3.47
CA CYS A 250 17.44 6.40 -3.63
C CYS A 250 18.62 7.13 -4.29
N GLU A 251 19.87 6.70 -4.08
CA GLU A 251 21.04 7.25 -4.77
C GLU A 251 21.08 6.86 -6.24
N ARG A 252 20.78 5.57 -6.55
CA ARG A 252 20.82 5.06 -7.94
C ARG A 252 19.67 5.61 -8.80
N PHE A 253 18.52 5.85 -8.20
CA PHE A 253 17.28 6.27 -8.88
C PHE A 253 16.72 7.56 -8.27
N PRO A 254 17.30 8.73 -8.60
CA PRO A 254 17.02 9.98 -7.89
C PRO A 254 15.62 10.57 -8.14
N GLU A 255 14.92 10.15 -9.19
CA GLU A 255 13.56 10.60 -9.52
C GLU A 255 12.48 9.56 -9.20
N LEU A 256 12.88 8.39 -8.69
CA LEU A 256 11.96 7.34 -8.25
C LEU A 256 11.17 7.82 -7.02
N ARG A 257 9.85 7.68 -7.05
CA ARG A 257 8.97 8.04 -5.92
C ARG A 257 8.54 6.80 -5.16
N LEU A 258 8.79 6.80 -3.86
CA LEU A 258 8.53 5.67 -2.96
C LEU A 258 7.53 6.10 -1.89
N ALA A 259 6.45 5.37 -1.74
CA ALA A 259 5.46 5.57 -0.69
C ALA A 259 5.45 4.39 0.28
N PHE A 260 5.37 4.68 1.57
CA PHE A 260 5.28 3.71 2.65
C PHE A 260 3.93 3.91 3.32
N LEU A 261 3.00 3.02 3.00
CA LEU A 261 1.57 3.19 3.22
C LEU A 261 1.09 2.35 4.41
N GLU A 262 -0.02 2.76 5.02
CA GLU A 262 -0.63 2.11 6.21
C GLU A 262 0.37 1.81 7.35
N GLY A 263 1.39 2.67 7.50
CA GLY A 263 2.44 2.47 8.50
C GLY A 263 2.60 3.62 9.47
N ASN A 264 1.70 4.59 9.50
CA ASN A 264 1.81 5.85 10.22
C ASN A 264 3.02 6.71 9.78
N CYS A 265 3.10 7.94 10.25
CA CYS A 265 4.22 8.84 9.94
C CYS A 265 5.00 9.31 11.18
N SER A 266 4.44 9.15 12.36
CA SER A 266 4.99 9.74 13.59
C SER A 266 6.35 9.18 14.02
N TRP A 267 6.74 8.00 13.56
CA TRP A 267 8.03 7.37 13.82
C TRP A 267 9.19 7.94 12.98
N ALA A 268 8.86 8.60 11.87
CA ALA A 268 9.86 8.99 10.87
C ALA A 268 10.97 9.92 11.39
N PRO A 269 10.70 10.94 12.22
CA PRO A 269 11.75 11.78 12.74
C PRO A 269 12.84 11.02 13.50
N PHE A 270 12.44 10.04 14.32
CA PHE A 270 13.37 9.20 15.06
C PHE A 270 14.20 8.31 14.13
N LEU A 271 13.55 7.64 13.18
CA LEU A 271 14.23 6.70 12.28
C LEU A 271 15.23 7.43 11.37
N LEU A 272 14.84 8.56 10.80
CA LEU A 272 15.69 9.32 9.89
C LEU A 272 16.90 9.94 10.61
N TRP A 273 16.68 10.54 11.80
CA TRP A 273 17.79 10.99 12.66
C TRP A 273 18.76 9.83 12.95
N ARG A 274 18.23 8.64 13.30
CA ARG A 274 19.07 7.48 13.58
C ARG A 274 19.85 7.00 12.36
N LEU A 275 19.27 7.06 11.16
CA LEU A 275 19.96 6.71 9.91
C LEU A 275 21.07 7.70 9.60
N ASP A 276 20.83 9.01 9.77
CA ASP A 276 21.84 10.06 9.57
C ASP A 276 23.03 9.85 10.49
N GLU A 277 22.81 9.63 11.79
CA GLU A 277 23.83 9.31 12.78
C GLU A 277 24.64 8.06 12.41
N HIS A 278 23.97 7.03 11.89
CA HIS A 278 24.65 5.78 11.53
C HIS A 278 25.44 5.92 10.25
N GLN A 279 24.99 6.71 9.28
CA GLN A 279 25.76 7.04 8.09
C GLN A 279 27.04 7.79 8.48
N GLU A 280 26.96 8.81 9.36
CA GLU A 280 28.14 9.53 9.84
C GLU A 280 29.15 8.62 10.53
N TRP A 281 28.65 7.72 11.40
CA TRP A 281 29.50 6.85 12.19
C TRP A 281 30.05 5.63 11.45
N ARG A 282 29.34 5.13 10.41
CA ARG A 282 29.60 3.84 9.75
C ARG A 282 29.87 3.94 8.25
N HIS A 283 30.03 5.14 7.71
CA HIS A 283 30.17 5.36 6.27
C HIS A 283 31.31 4.55 5.63
N ASP A 284 32.34 4.18 6.37
CA ASP A 284 33.51 3.45 5.92
C ASP A 284 33.38 1.91 6.01
N TRP A 285 32.27 1.41 6.56
CA TRP A 285 32.17 -0.01 6.90
C TRP A 285 31.77 -0.91 5.74
N GLU A 286 30.99 -0.46 4.78
CA GLU A 286 30.44 -1.34 3.73
C GLU A 286 30.39 -0.74 2.31
N GLY A 287 31.13 0.28 2.04
CA GLY A 287 31.51 0.62 0.65
C GLY A 287 30.42 1.19 -0.26
N LYS A 288 29.27 1.61 0.25
CA LYS A 288 28.32 2.41 -0.51
C LYS A 288 28.37 3.86 -0.04
N GLU A 289 29.05 4.71 -0.77
CA GLU A 289 28.98 6.15 -0.56
C GLU A 289 27.60 6.67 -0.93
N LEU A 290 26.78 6.98 0.08
CA LEU A 290 25.61 7.82 -0.09
C LEU A 290 26.08 9.28 -0.14
N LYS A 291 25.71 10.02 -1.18
CA LYS A 291 26.14 11.42 -1.38
C LYS A 291 25.34 12.42 -0.54
N LEU A 292 24.11 12.03 -0.21
CA LEU A 292 23.20 12.81 0.64
C LEU A 292 22.98 12.07 1.97
N THR A 293 22.51 12.78 2.97
CA THR A 293 22.05 12.14 4.19
C THR A 293 20.77 11.34 3.95
N PRO A 294 20.48 10.28 4.73
CA PRO A 294 19.20 9.56 4.69
C PRO A 294 17.98 10.48 4.76
N THR A 295 18.00 11.50 5.60
CA THR A 295 16.94 12.51 5.69
C THR A 295 16.80 13.31 4.39
N GLU A 296 17.88 13.67 3.71
CA GLU A 296 17.81 14.36 2.41
C GLU A 296 17.26 13.45 1.30
N TYR A 297 17.65 12.16 1.24
CA TYR A 297 17.05 11.20 0.33
C TYR A 297 15.56 11.04 0.57
N PHE A 298 15.16 10.89 1.83
CA PHE A 298 13.75 10.79 2.20
C PHE A 298 12.97 12.00 1.72
N LYS A 299 13.42 13.21 2.05
CA LYS A 299 12.75 14.46 1.65
C LYS A 299 12.67 14.64 0.15
N ARG A 300 13.62 14.13 -0.60
CA ARG A 300 13.62 14.23 -2.06
C ARG A 300 12.52 13.40 -2.72
N GLN A 301 12.31 12.15 -2.26
CA GLN A 301 11.57 11.17 -3.05
C GLN A 301 10.71 10.15 -2.29
N CYS A 302 10.72 10.15 -0.95
CA CYS A 302 9.94 9.24 -0.14
C CYS A 302 8.70 9.93 0.45
N PHE A 303 7.63 9.15 0.66
CA PHE A 303 6.37 9.63 1.21
C PHE A 303 5.86 8.65 2.25
N LEU A 304 5.16 9.15 3.27
CA LEU A 304 4.49 8.37 4.30
C LEU A 304 3.00 8.68 4.30
N SER A 305 2.15 7.67 4.42
CA SER A 305 0.75 7.92 4.71
C SER A 305 0.55 8.30 6.18
N ILE A 306 -0.39 9.21 6.40
CA ILE A 306 -0.88 9.58 7.72
C ILE A 306 -2.22 8.92 7.96
N GLU A 307 -2.41 8.33 9.14
CA GLU A 307 -3.73 7.93 9.58
C GLU A 307 -4.59 9.16 9.93
N CYS A 308 -5.86 9.10 9.58
CA CYS A 308 -6.75 10.26 9.71
C CYS A 308 -6.96 10.77 11.15
N ASP A 309 -6.58 10.00 12.17
CA ASP A 309 -6.66 10.38 13.58
C ASP A 309 -5.30 10.17 14.31
N GLU A 310 -4.19 10.29 13.57
CA GLU A 310 -2.83 10.15 14.10
C GLU A 310 -2.39 11.44 14.84
N ASP A 311 -2.80 11.58 16.09
CA ASP A 311 -2.49 12.74 16.93
C ASP A 311 -1.00 13.13 16.92
N PRO A 312 -0.02 12.19 17.05
CA PRO A 312 1.40 12.54 17.07
C PRO A 312 1.97 13.02 15.72
N ALA A 313 1.21 12.94 14.62
CA ALA A 313 1.69 13.34 13.29
C ALA A 313 2.15 14.80 13.21
N HIS A 314 1.60 15.69 14.05
CA HIS A 314 2.07 17.08 14.12
C HIS A 314 3.56 17.20 14.50
N LEU A 315 4.11 16.23 15.25
CA LEU A 315 5.54 16.16 15.57
C LEU A 315 6.37 15.78 14.34
N ALA A 316 5.88 14.86 13.53
CA ALA A 316 6.51 14.48 12.27
C ALA A 316 6.53 15.66 11.28
N VAL A 317 5.40 16.34 11.12
CA VAL A 317 5.28 17.56 10.30
C VAL A 317 6.23 18.64 10.79
N SER A 318 6.29 18.88 12.10
CA SER A 318 7.20 19.90 12.68
C SER A 318 8.68 19.59 12.46
N ALA A 319 9.07 18.30 12.49
CA ALA A 319 10.46 17.89 12.36
C ALA A 319 10.94 17.75 10.91
N LEU A 320 10.09 17.23 10.04
CA LEU A 320 10.45 16.86 8.66
C LEU A 320 9.94 17.86 7.61
N GLY A 321 8.92 18.64 7.94
CA GLY A 321 8.14 19.41 6.98
C GLY A 321 6.89 18.67 6.55
N GLU A 322 6.05 19.37 5.80
CA GLU A 322 4.72 18.89 5.38
C GLU A 322 4.72 18.23 3.98
N GLU A 323 5.86 18.26 3.27
CA GLU A 323 5.92 17.91 1.84
C GLU A 323 5.92 16.41 1.55
N ASN A 324 6.23 15.56 2.53
CA ASN A 324 6.45 14.12 2.33
C ASN A 324 5.40 13.25 3.03
N ILE A 325 4.28 13.84 3.44
CA ILE A 325 3.17 13.14 4.08
C ILE A 325 1.96 13.19 3.14
N VAL A 326 1.27 12.07 2.98
CA VAL A 326 0.10 11.90 2.11
C VAL A 326 -1.09 11.37 2.91
N PHE A 327 -2.29 11.76 2.53
CA PHE A 327 -3.53 11.39 3.22
C PHE A 327 -4.00 9.99 2.81
N SER A 328 -4.49 9.22 3.76
CA SER A 328 -5.11 7.92 3.57
C SER A 328 -6.35 7.75 4.46
N THR A 329 -7.36 7.04 3.96
CA THR A 329 -8.54 6.65 4.76
C THR A 329 -8.55 5.19 5.13
N ASP A 330 -7.80 4.37 4.44
CA ASP A 330 -7.85 2.91 4.57
C ASP A 330 -9.26 2.33 4.36
N TYR A 331 -10.16 3.07 3.65
CA TYR A 331 -11.49 2.56 3.31
C TYR A 331 -11.35 1.36 2.35
N PRO A 332 -12.08 0.25 2.49
CA PRO A 332 -13.14 -0.02 3.47
C PRO A 332 -12.72 -0.98 4.59
N HIS A 333 -11.48 -0.92 5.05
CA HIS A 333 -10.99 -1.79 6.12
C HIS A 333 -11.72 -1.54 7.45
N ALA A 334 -11.57 -2.50 8.38
CA ALA A 334 -12.34 -2.52 9.61
C ALA A 334 -11.96 -1.41 10.60
N ASP A 335 -10.73 -0.97 10.56
CA ASP A 335 -10.12 0.09 11.38
C ASP A 335 -10.20 1.48 10.77
N SER A 336 -10.52 1.59 9.46
CA SER A 336 -10.90 2.85 8.84
C SER A 336 -11.94 3.61 9.66
N LYS A 337 -11.86 4.92 9.68
CA LYS A 337 -12.81 5.79 10.39
C LYS A 337 -13.99 6.22 9.54
N TYR A 338 -14.18 5.59 8.38
CA TYR A 338 -15.31 5.87 7.47
C TYR A 338 -16.66 5.88 8.20
N PRO A 339 -17.58 6.84 7.96
CA PRO A 339 -17.49 7.92 6.95
C PRO A 339 -16.97 9.26 7.53
N GLU A 340 -16.13 9.22 8.56
CA GLU A 340 -15.64 10.40 9.27
C GLU A 340 -14.12 10.63 9.11
N SER A 341 -13.45 9.87 8.24
CA SER A 341 -11.99 9.94 8.11
C SER A 341 -11.49 11.35 7.77
N CYS A 342 -12.10 11.98 6.76
CA CYS A 342 -11.73 13.34 6.40
C CYS A 342 -12.04 14.36 7.50
N ASN A 343 -13.16 14.20 8.22
CA ASN A 343 -13.51 15.10 9.32
C ASN A 343 -12.49 14.99 10.47
N ARG A 344 -12.11 13.76 10.84
CA ARG A 344 -11.09 13.52 11.87
C ARG A 344 -9.74 14.10 11.51
N PHE A 345 -9.34 13.99 10.22
CA PHE A 345 -8.10 14.60 9.78
C PHE A 345 -8.09 16.13 9.94
N PHE A 346 -9.22 16.80 9.68
CA PHE A 346 -9.31 18.25 9.89
C PHE A 346 -9.25 18.65 11.38
N GLU A 347 -9.49 17.72 12.31
CA GLU A 347 -9.37 17.95 13.75
C GLU A 347 -7.92 17.83 14.26
N LEU A 348 -7.02 17.26 13.46
CA LEU A 348 -5.60 17.16 13.84
C LEU A 348 -4.99 18.56 14.03
N PRO A 349 -4.05 18.72 14.99
CA PRO A 349 -3.41 19.99 15.26
C PRO A 349 -2.36 20.37 14.20
N LEU A 350 -2.79 20.39 12.94
CA LEU A 350 -1.98 20.74 11.77
C LEU A 350 -2.39 22.11 11.22
N PRO A 351 -1.43 22.96 10.77
CA PRO A 351 -1.77 24.17 10.05
C PRO A 351 -2.61 23.87 8.78
N GLU A 352 -3.49 24.80 8.41
CA GLU A 352 -4.34 24.64 7.21
C GLU A 352 -3.50 24.42 5.93
N SER A 353 -2.32 25.07 5.83
CA SER A 353 -1.38 24.84 4.73
C SER A 353 -0.92 23.40 4.65
N ALA A 354 -0.59 22.80 5.80
CA ALA A 354 -0.18 21.40 5.87
C ALA A 354 -1.34 20.45 5.53
N GLN A 355 -2.54 20.73 6.04
CA GLN A 355 -3.72 19.94 5.71
C GLN A 355 -3.99 19.92 4.20
N ARG A 356 -3.94 21.09 3.54
CA ARG A 356 -4.10 21.20 2.07
C ARG A 356 -3.04 20.40 1.31
N ARG A 357 -1.76 20.52 1.70
CA ARG A 357 -0.68 19.78 1.05
C ARG A 357 -0.82 18.28 1.22
N ILE A 358 -1.11 17.83 2.43
CA ILE A 358 -1.24 16.40 2.76
C ILE A 358 -2.44 15.78 2.03
N MET A 359 -3.57 16.49 1.99
CA MET A 359 -4.79 15.96 1.37
C MET A 359 -4.79 16.02 -0.17
N TRP A 360 -3.95 16.84 -0.78
CA TRP A 360 -3.95 16.95 -2.24
C TRP A 360 -2.56 17.10 -2.85
N ASP A 361 -1.82 18.16 -2.56
CA ASP A 361 -0.62 18.52 -3.33
C ASP A 361 0.45 17.42 -3.30
N ASN A 362 0.67 16.82 -2.14
CA ASN A 362 1.65 15.74 -1.97
C ASN A 362 1.20 14.45 -2.65
N CYS A 363 -0.09 14.10 -2.54
CA CYS A 363 -0.65 12.93 -3.24
C CYS A 363 -0.54 13.11 -4.76
N ALA A 364 -0.89 14.31 -5.28
CA ALA A 364 -0.77 14.63 -6.68
C ALA A 364 0.69 14.56 -7.16
N ARG A 365 1.65 15.05 -6.36
CA ARG A 365 3.08 14.94 -6.64
C ARG A 365 3.56 13.49 -6.61
N LEU A 366 3.13 12.70 -5.64
CA LEU A 366 3.49 11.29 -5.52
C LEU A 366 3.07 10.51 -6.77
N TYR A 367 1.82 10.66 -7.20
CA TYR A 367 1.22 9.89 -8.29
C TYR A 367 1.30 10.58 -9.65
N ASN A 368 1.97 11.75 -9.74
CA ASN A 368 2.10 12.52 -10.99
C ASN A 368 0.72 12.80 -11.62
N ILE A 369 -0.20 13.30 -10.82
CA ILE A 369 -1.55 13.71 -11.21
C ILE A 369 -1.60 15.24 -11.19
N THR A 370 -2.10 15.86 -12.28
CA THR A 370 -2.18 17.32 -12.44
C THR A 370 -3.58 17.86 -12.20
#